data_7feea7b6645083739edf33f5914e6387
#
_entry.id   7feea7b6645083739edf33f5914e6387
#
_cell.length_a   1.000
_cell.length_b   1.000
_cell.length_c   1.000
_cell.angle_alpha   90.00
_cell.angle_beta   90.00
_cell.angle_gamma   90.00
#
_symmetry.space_group_name_H-M   'P 1'
#
loop_
_entity.id
_entity.type
_entity.pdbx_description
1 polymer ?
#
loop_
_entity_poly.entity_id
_entity_poly.type
_entity_poly.pdbx_seq_one_letter_code
_entity_poly.pdbx_strand_id
1 'polypeptide(L)'
;SNIADQTLAEDFTPYSIDLNTAFSDVDNADGELTFSVSGNSNVNVSIENGIATISPTADWNGSETLTFTATDPSGESVSQTVNFTVAPVADIESDRATVVEDTPTIIKVLGNDTFEGDDKVVSLDTDNGPANGTVSVNPDGSVTYTPNDNFHGTDSFTYIVTSGGVSEFTTVNVDVTPVNDAPV
;
A
#
# COMPACT_ATOMS: atom_id res chain seq x y z
N SER A 1 -18.37 18.42 -20.97
CA SER A 1 -18.78 17.02 -20.75
C SER A 1 -18.53 16.63 -19.31
N ASN A 2 -19.19 15.58 -18.80
CA ASN A 2 -19.03 15.15 -17.41
C ASN A 2 -17.77 14.27 -17.27
N ILE A 3 -16.98 14.49 -16.22
CA ILE A 3 -15.89 13.59 -15.82
C ILE A 3 -16.55 12.39 -15.14
N ALA A 4 -16.29 11.19 -15.66
CA ALA A 4 -16.87 9.96 -15.10
C ALA A 4 -16.15 9.56 -13.80
N ASP A 5 -16.87 8.84 -12.93
CA ASP A 5 -16.26 8.18 -11.76
C ASP A 5 -15.20 7.18 -12.22
N GLN A 6 -14.15 7.02 -11.40
CA GLN A 6 -12.98 6.22 -11.69
C GLN A 6 -12.96 4.97 -10.80
N THR A 7 -12.63 3.83 -11.40
CA THR A 7 -12.37 2.57 -10.68
C THR A 7 -11.01 2.06 -11.12
N LEU A 8 -10.08 1.99 -10.19
CA LEU A 8 -8.66 1.74 -10.41
C LEU A 8 -8.20 0.62 -9.48
N ALA A 9 -7.10 -0.06 -9.81
CA ALA A 9 -6.33 -0.83 -8.83
C ALA A 9 -5.37 0.13 -8.12
N GLU A 10 -4.90 -0.21 -6.92
CA GLU A 10 -3.80 0.55 -6.31
C GLU A 10 -2.56 0.48 -7.22
N ASP A 11 -1.63 1.41 -7.05
CA ASP A 11 -0.42 1.55 -7.87
C ASP A 11 -0.67 1.68 -9.38
N PHE A 12 -1.87 2.16 -9.73
CA PHE A 12 -2.22 2.41 -11.13
C PHE A 12 -1.20 3.36 -11.80
N THR A 13 -0.92 3.11 -13.07
CA THR A 13 -0.06 4.01 -13.85
C THR A 13 -0.70 5.40 -13.97
N PRO A 14 0.06 6.48 -13.69
CA PRO A 14 -0.46 7.85 -13.84
C PRO A 14 -1.06 8.11 -15.21
N TYR A 15 -2.20 8.81 -15.24
CA TYR A 15 -2.91 9.17 -16.48
C TYR A 15 -3.44 10.60 -16.39
N SER A 16 -3.93 11.13 -17.50
CA SER A 16 -4.38 12.51 -17.59
C SER A 16 -5.86 12.63 -17.93
N ILE A 17 -6.50 13.65 -17.35
CA ILE A 17 -7.85 14.11 -17.69
C ILE A 17 -7.72 15.52 -18.27
N ASP A 18 -8.23 15.74 -19.49
CA ASP A 18 -8.27 17.05 -20.12
C ASP A 18 -9.49 17.84 -19.62
N LEU A 19 -9.26 18.78 -18.71
CA LEU A 19 -10.29 19.63 -18.12
C LEU A 19 -10.85 20.63 -19.13
N ASN A 20 -10.06 21.04 -20.14
CA ASN A 20 -10.55 21.93 -21.17
C ASN A 20 -11.66 21.29 -22.04
N THR A 21 -11.71 19.96 -22.08
CA THR A 21 -12.81 19.24 -22.75
C THR A 21 -13.98 18.91 -21.82
N ALA A 22 -13.72 18.87 -20.50
CA ALA A 22 -14.73 18.56 -19.47
C ALA A 22 -15.57 19.79 -19.12
N PHE A 23 -14.96 20.97 -19.13
CA PHE A 23 -15.61 22.25 -18.84
C PHE A 23 -15.64 23.12 -20.09
N SER A 24 -16.65 23.97 -20.19
CA SER A 24 -16.76 24.97 -21.25
C SER A 24 -17.53 26.18 -20.74
N ASP A 25 -17.20 27.33 -21.24
CA ASP A 25 -17.91 28.60 -20.99
C ASP A 25 -18.54 29.11 -22.27
N VAL A 26 -19.65 29.86 -22.16
CA VAL A 26 -20.39 30.40 -23.34
C VAL A 26 -19.75 31.70 -23.82
N ASP A 27 -19.23 32.47 -22.90
CA ASP A 27 -18.76 33.85 -23.13
C ASP A 27 -17.21 33.96 -23.14
N ASN A 28 -16.49 32.94 -22.62
CA ASN A 28 -15.03 32.91 -22.55
C ASN A 28 -14.48 31.72 -23.36
N ALA A 29 -13.29 31.91 -23.93
CA ALA A 29 -12.60 30.80 -24.57
C ALA A 29 -12.15 29.75 -23.54
N ASP A 30 -12.20 28.46 -23.89
CA ASP A 30 -11.83 27.37 -22.94
C ASP A 30 -10.41 27.52 -22.36
N GLY A 31 -9.50 28.14 -23.12
CA GLY A 31 -8.12 28.40 -22.66
C GLY A 31 -7.97 29.57 -21.66
N GLU A 32 -9.05 30.30 -21.36
CA GLU A 32 -9.08 31.37 -20.36
C GLU A 32 -9.57 30.88 -19.00
N LEU A 33 -10.10 29.65 -18.93
CA LEU A 33 -10.54 29.02 -17.68
C LEU A 33 -9.33 28.62 -16.82
N THR A 34 -9.46 28.82 -15.53
CA THR A 34 -8.51 28.34 -14.52
C THR A 34 -9.11 27.16 -13.78
N PHE A 35 -8.29 26.16 -13.47
CA PHE A 35 -8.76 24.92 -12.86
C PHE A 35 -8.14 24.69 -11.49
N SER A 36 -8.92 24.15 -10.58
CA SER A 36 -8.48 23.69 -9.27
C SER A 36 -9.11 22.36 -8.90
N VAL A 37 -8.51 21.66 -7.94
CA VAL A 37 -9.03 20.42 -7.37
C VAL A 37 -9.00 20.52 -5.85
N SER A 38 -9.94 19.85 -5.21
CA SER A 38 -10.00 19.69 -3.75
C SER A 38 -10.53 18.30 -3.38
N GLY A 39 -10.27 17.87 -2.14
CA GLY A 39 -10.65 16.56 -1.63
C GLY A 39 -9.64 15.45 -1.94
N ASN A 40 -8.54 15.77 -2.60
CA ASN A 40 -7.50 14.84 -3.04
C ASN A 40 -6.43 14.64 -1.93
N SER A 41 -6.73 13.83 -0.92
CA SER A 41 -5.82 13.53 0.18
C SER A 41 -4.91 12.33 -0.12
N ASN A 42 -5.42 11.35 -0.85
CA ASN A 42 -4.75 10.09 -1.16
C ASN A 42 -4.57 9.85 -2.66
N VAL A 43 -5.45 10.41 -3.50
CA VAL A 43 -5.23 10.46 -4.94
C VAL A 43 -4.49 11.75 -5.28
N ASN A 44 -3.28 11.64 -5.80
CA ASN A 44 -2.47 12.81 -6.15
C ASN A 44 -2.94 13.41 -7.47
N VAL A 45 -3.11 14.73 -7.50
CA VAL A 45 -3.51 15.46 -8.71
C VAL A 45 -2.63 16.69 -8.89
N SER A 46 -2.03 16.82 -10.07
CA SER A 46 -1.40 18.05 -10.53
C SER A 46 -2.12 18.59 -11.75
N ILE A 47 -2.33 19.89 -11.82
CA ILE A 47 -3.03 20.52 -12.96
C ILE A 47 -2.07 21.50 -13.64
N GLU A 48 -1.79 21.26 -14.92
CA GLU A 48 -0.98 22.12 -15.77
C GLU A 48 -1.66 22.33 -17.13
N ASN A 49 -1.82 23.60 -17.54
CA ASN A 49 -2.44 23.97 -18.82
C ASN A 49 -3.80 23.30 -19.08
N GLY A 50 -4.63 23.15 -18.02
CA GLY A 50 -5.93 22.50 -18.11
C GLY A 50 -5.89 20.96 -18.17
N ILE A 51 -4.73 20.36 -18.04
CA ILE A 51 -4.55 18.90 -17.95
C ILE A 51 -4.32 18.52 -16.50
N ALA A 52 -5.23 17.71 -15.94
CA ALA A 52 -5.08 17.11 -14.63
C ALA A 52 -4.37 15.75 -14.78
N THR A 53 -3.16 15.65 -14.21
CA THR A 53 -2.44 14.37 -14.09
C THR A 53 -2.80 13.72 -12.77
N ILE A 54 -3.34 12.51 -12.83
CA ILE A 54 -3.80 11.70 -11.71
C ILE A 54 -2.74 10.62 -11.44
N SER A 55 -2.29 10.50 -10.20
CA SER A 55 -1.32 9.48 -9.80
C SER A 55 -1.67 8.87 -8.44
N PRO A 56 -1.31 7.59 -8.19
CA PRO A 56 -1.59 6.93 -6.92
C PRO A 56 -0.74 7.50 -5.78
N THR A 57 -1.20 7.30 -4.56
CA THR A 57 -0.32 7.20 -3.39
C THR A 57 0.03 5.71 -3.25
N ALA A 58 1.30 5.41 -3.10
CA ALA A 58 1.80 4.04 -3.01
C ALA A 58 1.05 3.23 -1.93
N ASP A 59 0.71 1.98 -2.24
CA ASP A 59 0.03 1.01 -1.38
C ASP A 59 -1.32 1.49 -0.78
N TRP A 60 -1.88 2.61 -1.29
CA TRP A 60 -3.17 3.10 -0.80
C TRP A 60 -4.34 2.57 -1.62
N ASN A 61 -5.32 2.00 -0.93
CA ASN A 61 -6.61 1.62 -1.50
C ASN A 61 -7.76 2.22 -0.68
N GLY A 62 -8.92 2.38 -1.31
CA GLY A 62 -10.08 2.98 -0.68
C GLY A 62 -10.93 3.78 -1.65
N SER A 63 -11.71 4.71 -1.12
CA SER A 63 -12.55 5.61 -1.93
C SER A 63 -12.35 7.06 -1.51
N GLU A 64 -12.22 7.94 -2.48
CA GLU A 64 -12.06 9.37 -2.28
C GLU A 64 -12.91 10.14 -3.30
N THR A 65 -13.50 11.26 -2.88
CA THR A 65 -14.29 12.12 -3.76
C THR A 65 -13.52 13.42 -4.02
N LEU A 66 -13.14 13.64 -5.26
CA LEU A 66 -12.48 14.84 -5.71
C LEU A 66 -13.49 15.81 -6.32
N THR A 67 -13.28 17.11 -6.09
CA THR A 67 -14.06 18.18 -6.71
C THR A 67 -13.15 19.00 -7.63
N PHE A 68 -13.39 18.91 -8.93
CA PHE A 68 -12.75 19.75 -9.94
C PHE A 68 -13.59 21.01 -10.16
N THR A 69 -12.94 22.16 -10.14
CA THR A 69 -13.59 23.47 -10.31
C THR A 69 -12.95 24.23 -11.46
N ALA A 70 -13.74 24.70 -12.39
CA ALA A 70 -13.36 25.65 -13.41
C ALA A 70 -13.84 27.04 -13.02
N THR A 71 -12.99 28.06 -13.17
CA THR A 71 -13.29 29.46 -12.87
C THR A 71 -12.93 30.32 -14.07
N ASP A 72 -13.85 31.19 -14.47
CA ASP A 72 -13.66 32.14 -15.57
C ASP A 72 -12.86 33.39 -15.15
N PRO A 73 -12.46 34.27 -16.09
CA PRO A 73 -11.75 35.52 -15.74
C PRO A 73 -12.56 36.51 -14.90
N SER A 74 -13.90 36.40 -14.86
CA SER A 74 -14.77 37.25 -14.03
C SER A 74 -14.90 36.73 -12.59
N GLY A 75 -14.49 35.49 -12.31
CA GLY A 75 -14.53 34.83 -11.02
C GLY A 75 -15.78 33.93 -10.82
N GLU A 76 -16.62 33.75 -11.85
CA GLU A 76 -17.71 32.79 -11.81
C GLU A 76 -17.14 31.36 -11.94
N SER A 77 -17.74 30.40 -11.25
CA SER A 77 -17.17 29.03 -11.22
C SER A 77 -18.23 27.94 -11.28
N VAL A 78 -17.83 26.81 -11.83
CA VAL A 78 -18.62 25.58 -11.86
C VAL A 78 -17.75 24.40 -11.40
N SER A 79 -18.37 23.47 -10.67
CA SER A 79 -17.65 22.32 -10.12
C SER A 79 -18.28 21.01 -10.53
N GLN A 80 -17.45 19.97 -10.67
CA GLN A 80 -17.86 18.58 -10.84
C GLN A 80 -17.22 17.72 -9.77
N THR A 81 -17.99 16.84 -9.13
CA THR A 81 -17.49 15.82 -8.22
C THR A 81 -17.24 14.52 -8.97
N VAL A 82 -16.14 13.86 -8.66
CA VAL A 82 -15.72 12.57 -9.24
C VAL A 82 -15.34 11.63 -8.11
N ASN A 83 -15.94 10.46 -8.08
CA ASN A 83 -15.57 9.41 -7.11
C ASN A 83 -14.45 8.57 -7.69
N PHE A 84 -13.37 8.44 -6.92
CA PHE A 84 -12.26 7.53 -7.17
C PHE A 84 -12.41 6.34 -6.22
N THR A 85 -12.54 5.15 -6.79
CA THR A 85 -12.50 3.89 -6.04
C THR A 85 -11.24 3.14 -6.45
N VAL A 86 -10.32 2.97 -5.50
CA VAL A 86 -9.05 2.27 -5.69
C VAL A 86 -9.16 0.92 -4.99
N ALA A 87 -9.13 -0.15 -5.77
CA ALA A 87 -9.23 -1.51 -5.27
C ALA A 87 -7.86 -2.01 -4.77
N PRO A 88 -7.82 -2.78 -3.67
CA PRO A 88 -6.58 -3.36 -3.16
C PRO A 88 -5.96 -4.35 -4.15
N VAL A 89 -4.64 -4.40 -4.16
CA VAL A 89 -3.80 -5.46 -4.72
C VAL A 89 -3.04 -6.09 -3.56
N ALA A 90 -2.82 -7.39 -3.56
CA ALA A 90 -2.08 -8.03 -2.47
C ALA A 90 -0.58 -7.90 -2.74
N ASP A 91 0.11 -7.18 -1.87
CA ASP A 91 1.56 -6.94 -1.95
C ASP A 91 2.37 -7.89 -1.06
N ILE A 92 1.71 -8.56 -0.13
CA ILE A 92 2.33 -9.46 0.82
C ILE A 92 2.18 -10.93 0.40
N GLU A 93 3.30 -11.67 0.35
CA GLU A 93 3.31 -13.10 0.06
C GLU A 93 3.86 -13.91 1.25
N SER A 94 3.41 -15.18 1.37
CA SER A 94 3.85 -16.05 2.45
C SER A 94 5.32 -16.46 2.31
N ASP A 95 6.01 -16.52 3.46
CA ASP A 95 7.40 -16.90 3.55
C ASP A 95 7.62 -18.36 3.95
N ARG A 96 8.82 -18.85 3.64
CA ARG A 96 9.36 -20.10 4.17
C ARG A 96 10.77 -19.90 4.67
N ALA A 97 11.03 -20.41 5.87
CA ALA A 97 12.36 -20.39 6.47
C ALA A 97 12.75 -21.79 6.95
N THR A 98 14.02 -22.16 6.72
CA THR A 98 14.63 -23.33 7.37
C THR A 98 15.59 -22.82 8.42
N VAL A 99 15.40 -23.24 9.65
CA VAL A 99 16.23 -22.84 10.80
C VAL A 99 16.80 -24.08 11.47
N VAL A 100 17.85 -23.90 12.25
CA VAL A 100 18.47 -24.98 13.04
C VAL A 100 17.94 -24.86 14.46
N GLU A 101 17.59 -25.98 15.11
CA GLU A 101 17.19 -25.96 16.53
C GLU A 101 18.25 -25.28 17.40
N ASP A 102 17.85 -24.72 18.53
CA ASP A 102 18.67 -23.99 19.50
C ASP A 102 19.39 -22.73 18.95
N THR A 103 19.08 -22.31 17.70
CA THR A 103 19.76 -21.19 17.05
C THR A 103 18.76 -20.11 16.59
N PRO A 104 18.80 -18.90 17.18
CA PRO A 104 18.03 -17.78 16.66
C PRO A 104 18.37 -17.46 15.20
N THR A 105 17.38 -17.30 14.35
CA THR A 105 17.58 -17.07 12.92
C THR A 105 16.83 -15.82 12.47
N ILE A 106 17.50 -14.97 11.68
CA ILE A 106 16.89 -13.78 11.07
C ILE A 106 16.24 -14.17 9.75
N ILE A 107 14.95 -13.84 9.61
CA ILE A 107 14.12 -14.08 8.42
C ILE A 107 13.80 -12.71 7.80
N LYS A 108 14.12 -12.55 6.52
CA LYS A 108 13.82 -11.33 5.75
C LYS A 108 12.43 -11.45 5.13
N VAL A 109 11.42 -11.20 5.95
CA VAL A 109 10.01 -11.39 5.59
C VAL A 109 9.47 -10.46 4.48
N LEU A 110 10.15 -9.35 4.19
CA LEU A 110 9.78 -8.44 3.09
C LEU A 110 10.47 -8.79 1.76
N GLY A 111 11.14 -9.95 1.66
CA GLY A 111 12.01 -10.25 0.52
C GLY A 111 11.29 -10.67 -0.76
N ASN A 112 10.06 -11.11 -0.67
CA ASN A 112 9.17 -11.57 -1.74
C ASN A 112 7.94 -10.68 -1.91
N ASP A 113 7.81 -9.63 -1.10
CA ASP A 113 6.71 -8.68 -1.10
C ASP A 113 6.93 -7.56 -2.12
N THR A 114 5.84 -6.94 -2.59
CA THR A 114 5.83 -5.94 -3.67
C THR A 114 5.42 -4.54 -3.24
N PHE A 115 5.42 -4.25 -1.95
CA PHE A 115 5.13 -2.89 -1.44
C PHE A 115 6.04 -1.82 -2.06
N GLU A 116 5.46 -0.78 -2.64
CA GLU A 116 6.17 0.32 -3.31
C GLU A 116 6.60 1.43 -2.34
N GLY A 117 5.85 1.62 -1.24
CA GLY A 117 6.12 2.67 -0.25
C GLY A 117 7.41 2.46 0.54
N ASP A 118 8.03 3.53 0.99
CA ASP A 118 9.21 3.51 1.89
C ASP A 118 8.80 3.52 3.38
N ASP A 119 7.51 3.62 3.68
CA ASP A 119 6.93 3.76 5.02
C ASP A 119 6.51 2.42 5.66
N LYS A 120 6.99 1.31 5.12
CA LYS A 120 6.67 -0.05 5.58
C LYS A 120 6.99 -0.25 7.06
N VAL A 121 5.99 -0.68 7.82
CA VAL A 121 6.13 -1.05 9.22
C VAL A 121 5.73 -2.50 9.41
N VAL A 122 6.70 -3.34 9.82
CA VAL A 122 6.46 -4.74 10.16
C VAL A 122 6.05 -4.85 11.63
N SER A 123 5.00 -5.61 11.90
CA SER A 123 4.56 -5.99 13.25
C SER A 123 4.17 -7.46 13.30
N LEU A 124 3.98 -7.99 14.51
CA LEU A 124 3.58 -9.39 14.70
C LEU A 124 2.12 -9.47 15.08
N ASP A 125 1.43 -10.47 14.54
CA ASP A 125 0.12 -10.86 15.04
C ASP A 125 0.29 -11.65 16.34
N THR A 126 -0.13 -11.06 17.46
CA THR A 126 0.03 -11.65 18.78
C THR A 126 -0.92 -12.85 19.03
N ASP A 127 -1.97 -12.97 18.24
CA ASP A 127 -2.94 -14.08 18.35
C ASP A 127 -2.49 -15.30 17.55
N ASN A 128 -1.63 -15.10 16.55
CA ASN A 128 -1.12 -16.14 15.67
C ASN A 128 0.42 -16.22 15.72
N GLY A 129 0.98 -16.20 16.92
CA GLY A 129 2.40 -16.41 17.17
C GLY A 129 2.83 -17.89 17.05
N PRO A 130 4.15 -18.16 17.05
CA PRO A 130 4.67 -19.52 16.95
C PRO A 130 4.33 -20.35 18.19
N ALA A 131 4.02 -21.64 17.96
CA ALA A 131 3.70 -22.58 19.05
C ALA A 131 4.96 -23.10 19.77
N ASN A 132 6.08 -23.16 19.06
CA ASN A 132 7.32 -23.84 19.51
C ASN A 132 8.54 -22.92 19.48
N GLY A 133 8.35 -21.63 19.62
CA GLY A 133 9.42 -20.65 19.61
C GLY A 133 8.93 -19.27 20.03
N THR A 134 9.77 -18.29 19.82
CA THR A 134 9.47 -16.87 19.99
C THR A 134 9.90 -16.07 18.76
N VAL A 135 9.21 -14.95 18.52
CA VAL A 135 9.51 -14.04 17.43
C VAL A 135 9.69 -12.62 17.93
N SER A 136 10.55 -11.87 17.27
CA SER A 136 10.72 -10.43 17.50
C SER A 136 11.04 -9.70 16.20
N VAL A 137 10.48 -8.49 16.01
CA VAL A 137 10.79 -7.65 14.85
C VAL A 137 12.08 -6.87 15.09
N ASN A 138 12.95 -6.85 14.09
CA ASN A 138 14.19 -6.09 14.11
C ASN A 138 13.97 -4.66 13.55
N PRO A 139 14.86 -3.70 13.86
CA PRO A 139 14.72 -2.33 13.36
C PRO A 139 14.76 -2.17 11.84
N ASP A 140 15.25 -3.16 11.10
CA ASP A 140 15.32 -3.20 9.64
C ASP A 140 14.08 -3.87 8.98
N GLY A 141 13.06 -4.22 9.79
CA GLY A 141 11.86 -4.91 9.31
C GLY A 141 12.00 -6.43 9.17
N SER A 142 13.18 -7.00 9.36
CA SER A 142 13.33 -8.45 9.45
C SER A 142 12.78 -8.99 10.77
N VAL A 143 12.54 -10.31 10.83
CA VAL A 143 12.03 -10.98 12.04
C VAL A 143 13.06 -12.00 12.51
N THR A 144 13.35 -11.99 13.81
CA THR A 144 14.16 -13.05 14.44
C THR A 144 13.22 -14.10 15.03
N TYR A 145 13.33 -15.33 14.56
CA TYR A 145 12.68 -16.50 15.15
C TYR A 145 13.70 -17.25 16.02
N THR A 146 13.28 -17.62 17.23
CA THR A 146 14.08 -18.41 18.17
C THR A 146 13.27 -19.66 18.54
N PRO A 147 13.69 -20.86 18.11
CA PRO A 147 13.05 -22.12 18.52
C PRO A 147 13.12 -22.31 20.03
N ASN A 148 12.15 -23.05 20.60
CA ASN A 148 12.30 -23.59 21.95
C ASN A 148 13.44 -24.62 21.99
N ASP A 149 14.07 -24.78 23.16
CA ASP A 149 15.18 -25.70 23.36
C ASP A 149 14.85 -27.12 22.86
N ASN A 150 15.73 -27.68 22.02
CA ASN A 150 15.61 -29.01 21.41
C ASN A 150 14.33 -29.22 20.57
N PHE A 151 13.63 -28.17 20.15
CA PHE A 151 12.49 -28.31 19.25
C PHE A 151 12.95 -28.48 17.80
N HIS A 152 12.50 -29.53 17.15
CA HIS A 152 12.61 -29.75 15.71
C HIS A 152 11.25 -30.14 15.12
N GLY A 153 11.00 -29.76 13.88
CA GLY A 153 9.72 -29.93 13.18
C GLY A 153 9.21 -28.66 12.58
N THR A 154 7.92 -28.56 12.32
CA THR A 154 7.32 -27.37 11.69
C THR A 154 6.68 -26.45 12.72
N ASP A 155 6.84 -25.17 12.50
CA ASP A 155 6.18 -24.10 13.25
C ASP A 155 5.70 -23.02 12.27
N SER A 156 4.93 -22.05 12.73
CA SER A 156 4.48 -20.94 11.93
C SER A 156 4.11 -19.73 12.78
N PHE A 157 4.20 -18.54 12.22
CA PHE A 157 3.68 -17.33 12.83
C PHE A 157 3.18 -16.37 11.76
N THR A 158 2.31 -15.43 12.14
CA THR A 158 1.77 -14.39 11.25
C THR A 158 2.45 -13.07 11.53
N TYR A 159 2.82 -12.36 10.47
CA TYR A 159 3.26 -10.97 10.55
C TYR A 159 2.34 -10.06 9.74
N ILE A 160 2.39 -8.78 10.05
CA ILE A 160 1.57 -7.72 9.46
C ILE A 160 2.52 -6.67 8.92
N VAL A 161 2.28 -6.21 7.69
CA VAL A 161 2.95 -5.04 7.11
C VAL A 161 1.92 -3.93 6.97
N THR A 162 2.26 -2.74 7.43
CA THR A 162 1.48 -1.53 7.18
C THR A 162 2.27 -0.62 6.25
N SER A 163 1.70 -0.27 5.11
CA SER A 163 2.24 0.66 4.12
C SER A 163 1.10 1.46 3.52
N GLY A 164 1.32 2.72 3.13
CA GLY A 164 0.25 3.61 2.63
C GLY A 164 -0.94 3.81 3.58
N GLY A 165 -0.80 3.47 4.86
CA GLY A 165 -1.89 3.48 5.85
C GLY A 165 -2.81 2.26 5.80
N VAL A 166 -2.52 1.27 4.96
CA VAL A 166 -3.22 -0.02 4.85
C VAL A 166 -2.38 -1.12 5.48
N SER A 167 -3.02 -2.14 6.04
CA SER A 167 -2.33 -3.27 6.67
C SER A 167 -2.70 -4.57 5.99
N GLU A 168 -1.70 -5.33 5.61
CA GLU A 168 -1.81 -6.69 5.09
C GLU A 168 -1.11 -7.67 6.02
N PHE A 169 -1.48 -8.93 5.97
CA PHE A 169 -0.89 -9.97 6.82
C PHE A 169 -0.70 -11.28 6.05
N THR A 170 0.34 -12.02 6.44
CA THR A 170 0.60 -13.35 5.91
C THR A 170 1.36 -14.21 6.92
N THR A 171 1.60 -15.47 6.56
CA THR A 171 2.22 -16.47 7.42
C THR A 171 3.65 -16.77 6.99
N VAL A 172 4.55 -16.83 7.97
CA VAL A 172 5.87 -17.46 7.81
C VAL A 172 5.78 -18.93 8.26
N ASN A 173 6.12 -19.84 7.36
CA ASN A 173 6.23 -21.28 7.66
C ASN A 173 7.70 -21.59 7.99
N VAL A 174 7.96 -22.12 9.16
CA VAL A 174 9.30 -22.42 9.66
C VAL A 174 9.50 -23.94 9.73
N ASP A 175 10.59 -24.43 9.12
CA ASP A 175 11.05 -25.81 9.24
C ASP A 175 12.31 -25.86 10.10
N VAL A 176 12.18 -26.37 11.32
CA VAL A 176 13.27 -26.45 12.28
C VAL A 176 13.96 -27.81 12.14
N THR A 177 15.23 -27.77 11.77
CA THR A 177 16.05 -28.97 11.54
C THR A 177 16.82 -29.35 12.82
N PRO A 178 16.91 -30.64 13.12
CA PRO A 178 17.60 -31.13 14.31
C PRO A 178 19.14 -31.02 14.21
N VAL A 179 19.77 -30.86 15.39
CA VAL A 179 21.21 -31.01 15.58
C VAL A 179 21.44 -32.19 16.53
N ASN A 180 22.57 -32.86 16.39
CA ASN A 180 22.92 -33.96 17.29
C ASN A 180 23.45 -33.39 18.62
N ASP A 181 22.67 -33.55 19.67
CA ASP A 181 23.07 -33.19 21.04
C ASP A 181 23.96 -34.22 21.72
N ALA A 182 24.71 -33.73 22.71
CA ALA A 182 25.50 -34.63 23.52
C ALA A 182 24.61 -35.46 24.47
N PRO A 183 24.94 -36.74 24.74
CA PRO A 183 24.22 -37.54 25.72
C PRO A 183 24.25 -36.90 27.11
N VAL A 184 23.12 -36.94 27.82
CA VAL A 184 22.97 -36.49 29.22
C VAL A 184 22.93 -37.66 30.18
#